data_50441fc6326a63ba1ecb45d4b76d38fe
#
_entry.id   50441fc6326a63ba1ecb45d4b76d38fe
#
_cell.length_a   1.000
_cell.length_b   1.000
_cell.length_c   1.000
_cell.angle_alpha   90.00
_cell.angle_beta   90.00
_cell.angle_gamma   90.00
#
_symmetry.space_group_name_H-M   'P 1'
#
loop_
_entity.id
_entity.type
_entity.pdbx_description
1 polymer ?
#
loop_
_entity_poly.entity_id
_entity_poly.type
_entity_poly.pdbx_seq_one_letter_code
_entity_poly.pdbx_strand_id
1 'polypeptide(L)'
;MNKLLRTALTSLSLVILGSGGAFLFYTSAQDQVVYELRTYTATPGNLDNLHARFRDHTSRIFSKHGMEVVAYWTPTDPEKAEDTLIYVLKHSSREAADASWAAFIADPEWTAVAEASNANGPILGGIEREYMIATDYSPLQ
;
A
#
# COMPACT_ATOMS: atom_id res chain seq x y z
N MET A 1 -8.73 -0.47 32.53
CA MET A 1 -7.27 -0.18 32.57
C MET A 1 -6.53 -1.48 32.31
N ASN A 2 -6.42 -1.88 31.01
CA ASN A 2 -5.67 -3.06 30.61
C ASN A 2 -4.83 -2.70 29.37
N LYS A 3 -3.52 -2.56 29.61
CA LYS A 3 -2.52 -2.42 28.56
C LYS A 3 -2.30 -3.80 27.93
N LEU A 4 -2.76 -3.98 26.69
CA LEU A 4 -2.37 -5.13 25.87
C LEU A 4 -0.92 -4.92 25.41
N LEU A 5 0.00 -5.66 26.03
CA LEU A 5 1.37 -5.83 25.56
C LEU A 5 1.33 -6.54 24.21
N ARG A 6 1.73 -5.84 23.14
CA ARG A 6 2.04 -6.47 21.87
C ARG A 6 3.41 -7.14 22.00
N THR A 7 3.42 -8.44 22.17
CA THR A 7 4.64 -9.26 22.13
C THR A 7 5.08 -9.41 20.67
N ALA A 8 6.13 -8.71 20.27
CA ALA A 8 6.81 -8.98 19.02
C ALA A 8 7.53 -10.33 19.17
N LEU A 9 7.11 -11.35 18.40
CA LEU A 9 7.86 -12.59 18.27
C LEU A 9 9.11 -12.33 17.42
N THR A 10 10.25 -12.14 18.09
CA THR A 10 11.55 -12.18 17.44
C THR A 10 11.99 -13.63 17.33
N SER A 11 12.11 -14.17 16.12
CA SER A 11 12.72 -15.47 15.91
C SER A 11 14.23 -15.38 16.08
N LEU A 12 14.76 -16.07 17.10
CA LEU A 12 16.17 -16.16 17.38
C LEU A 12 16.75 -17.38 16.63
N SER A 13 17.57 -17.15 15.61
CA SER A 13 18.31 -18.21 14.94
C SER A 13 19.74 -18.26 15.48
N LEU A 14 20.09 -19.37 16.16
CA LEU A 14 21.42 -19.62 16.68
C LEU A 14 22.24 -20.37 15.63
N VAL A 15 23.27 -19.72 15.07
CA VAL A 15 24.27 -20.38 14.22
C VAL A 15 25.53 -20.60 15.05
N ILE A 16 25.86 -21.85 15.35
CA ILE A 16 27.09 -22.23 16.05
C ILE A 16 28.18 -22.51 15.01
N LEU A 17 29.13 -21.59 14.85
CA LEU A 17 30.39 -21.81 14.14
C LEU A 17 31.46 -22.20 15.14
N GLY A 18 32.17 -23.29 14.86
CA GLY A 18 33.15 -23.91 15.73
C GLY A 18 34.22 -22.95 16.24
N SER A 19 34.60 -23.14 17.54
CA SER A 19 35.68 -22.52 18.30
C SER A 19 35.83 -20.98 18.20
N GLY A 20 35.03 -20.26 19.01
CA GLY A 20 35.45 -18.89 19.38
C GLY A 20 34.47 -17.75 19.24
N GLY A 21 33.17 -17.95 19.33
CA GLY A 21 32.23 -16.83 19.45
C GLY A 21 30.87 -17.12 18.86
N ALA A 22 29.83 -17.04 19.67
CA ALA A 22 28.46 -17.07 19.19
C ALA A 22 28.07 -15.66 18.72
N PHE A 23 27.93 -15.45 17.42
CA PHE A 23 27.31 -14.24 16.88
C PHE A 23 25.81 -14.46 16.78
N LEU A 24 25.06 -13.68 17.53
CA LEU A 24 23.60 -13.62 17.39
C LEU A 24 23.26 -12.67 16.23
N PHE A 25 22.83 -13.24 15.10
CA PHE A 25 22.24 -12.46 14.03
C PHE A 25 20.75 -12.33 14.30
N TYR A 26 20.32 -11.13 14.68
CA TYR A 26 18.91 -10.78 14.66
C TYR A 26 18.53 -10.43 13.23
N THR A 27 17.95 -11.35 12.51
CA THR A 27 17.24 -11.03 11.27
C THR A 27 15.84 -10.53 11.65
N SER A 28 15.68 -9.23 11.66
CA SER A 28 14.34 -8.63 11.68
C SER A 28 13.67 -8.97 10.35
N ALA A 29 12.64 -9.79 10.38
CA ALA A 29 11.80 -10.08 9.21
C ALA A 29 10.93 -8.86 8.81
N GLN A 30 11.19 -7.68 9.40
CA GLN A 30 10.31 -6.50 9.34
C GLN A 30 10.78 -5.41 8.38
N ASP A 31 11.96 -5.51 7.76
CA ASP A 31 12.53 -4.41 6.98
C ASP A 31 12.58 -4.66 5.47
N GLN A 32 11.78 -5.61 4.97
CA GLN A 32 11.70 -5.83 3.53
C GLN A 32 10.71 -4.86 2.88
N VAL A 33 11.23 -3.97 2.04
CA VAL A 33 10.42 -3.08 1.22
C VAL A 33 9.43 -3.87 0.38
N VAL A 34 8.17 -3.46 0.41
CA VAL A 34 7.08 -4.09 -0.32
C VAL A 34 6.45 -3.06 -1.25
N TYR A 35 6.21 -3.47 -2.48
CA TYR A 35 5.46 -2.71 -3.47
C TYR A 35 4.05 -3.28 -3.57
N GLU A 36 3.06 -2.41 -3.60
CA GLU A 36 1.66 -2.77 -3.71
C GLU A 36 1.11 -2.26 -5.03
N LEU A 37 0.88 -3.17 -5.98
CA LEU A 37 0.17 -2.89 -7.22
C LEU A 37 -1.33 -2.85 -6.95
N ARG A 38 -1.98 -1.79 -7.41
CA ARG A 38 -3.42 -1.64 -7.37
C ARG A 38 -3.98 -1.37 -8.76
N THR A 39 -5.02 -2.12 -9.12
CA THR A 39 -5.82 -1.88 -10.33
C THR A 39 -7.24 -1.55 -9.88
N TYR A 40 -7.67 -0.34 -10.20
CA TYR A 40 -9.01 0.15 -9.89
C TYR A 40 -9.83 0.21 -11.15
N THR A 41 -11.03 -0.38 -11.12
CA THR A 41 -12.03 -0.25 -12.19
C THR A 41 -13.08 0.74 -11.75
N ALA A 42 -13.22 1.84 -12.46
CA ALA A 42 -14.28 2.81 -12.22
C ALA A 42 -15.65 2.26 -12.66
N THR A 43 -16.71 2.75 -12.05
CA THR A 43 -18.05 2.51 -12.60
C THR A 43 -18.21 3.27 -13.93
N PRO A 44 -19.11 2.83 -14.83
CA PRO A 44 -19.25 3.43 -16.16
C PRO A 44 -19.34 4.96 -16.14
N GLY A 45 -18.47 5.63 -16.89
CA GLY A 45 -18.41 7.09 -16.99
C GLY A 45 -17.78 7.82 -15.79
N ASN A 46 -17.23 7.11 -14.81
CA ASN A 46 -16.68 7.71 -13.60
C ASN A 46 -15.15 7.71 -13.51
N LEU A 47 -14.43 7.34 -14.57
CA LEU A 47 -12.96 7.35 -14.53
C LEU A 47 -12.40 8.77 -14.28
N ASP A 48 -12.93 9.80 -14.91
CA ASP A 48 -12.51 11.17 -14.69
C ASP A 48 -12.75 11.63 -13.25
N ASN A 49 -13.88 11.24 -12.64
CA ASN A 49 -14.17 11.51 -11.24
C ASN A 49 -13.20 10.76 -10.32
N LEU A 50 -12.83 9.53 -10.66
CA LEU A 50 -11.82 8.76 -9.94
C LEU A 50 -10.45 9.44 -10.03
N HIS A 51 -10.02 9.88 -11.22
CA HIS A 51 -8.78 10.63 -11.41
C HIS A 51 -8.77 11.94 -10.61
N ALA A 52 -9.86 12.70 -10.62
CA ALA A 52 -10.00 13.93 -9.84
C ALA A 52 -9.83 13.64 -8.34
N ARG A 53 -10.50 12.62 -7.80
CA ARG A 53 -10.37 12.21 -6.40
C ARG A 53 -8.91 11.88 -6.03
N PHE A 54 -8.19 11.17 -6.89
CA PHE A 54 -6.79 10.85 -6.66
C PHE A 54 -5.88 12.06 -6.72
N ARG A 55 -6.05 12.90 -7.74
CA ARG A 55 -5.22 14.11 -7.96
C ARG A 55 -5.40 15.13 -6.85
N ASP A 56 -6.63 15.37 -6.46
CA ASP A 56 -6.96 16.49 -5.59
C ASP A 56 -6.88 16.11 -4.09
N HIS A 57 -7.05 14.82 -3.76
CA HIS A 57 -7.19 14.37 -2.38
C HIS A 57 -6.36 13.12 -2.04
N THR A 58 -6.61 11.99 -2.71
CA THR A 58 -6.13 10.68 -2.27
C THR A 58 -4.61 10.62 -2.18
N SER A 59 -3.89 11.14 -3.17
CA SER A 59 -2.41 11.11 -3.21
C SER A 59 -1.79 11.80 -1.99
N ARG A 60 -2.35 12.93 -1.57
CA ARG A 60 -1.90 13.66 -0.39
C ARG A 60 -2.22 12.91 0.91
N ILE A 61 -3.42 12.30 0.99
CA ILE A 61 -3.81 11.52 2.17
C ILE A 61 -2.98 10.23 2.26
N PHE A 62 -2.60 9.61 1.15
CA PHE A 62 -1.64 8.51 1.14
C PHE A 62 -0.32 8.92 1.79
N SER A 63 0.25 10.05 1.36
CA SER A 63 1.51 10.57 1.94
C SER A 63 1.37 10.88 3.43
N LYS A 64 0.23 11.40 3.88
CA LYS A 64 -0.08 11.65 5.29
C LYS A 64 0.02 10.38 6.14
N HIS A 65 -0.31 9.23 5.57
CA HIS A 65 -0.29 7.93 6.25
C HIS A 65 0.93 7.07 5.88
N GLY A 66 1.99 7.67 5.34
CA GLY A 66 3.26 6.97 5.09
C GLY A 66 3.24 6.03 3.88
N MET A 67 2.26 6.18 2.98
CA MET A 67 2.22 5.46 1.71
C MET A 67 2.91 6.29 0.63
N GLU A 68 4.06 5.81 0.14
CA GLU A 68 4.81 6.44 -0.93
C GLU A 68 4.25 6.00 -2.29
N VAL A 69 3.80 6.94 -3.11
CA VAL A 69 3.32 6.64 -4.47
C VAL A 69 4.51 6.54 -5.42
N VAL A 70 4.68 5.39 -6.06
CA VAL A 70 5.71 5.20 -7.09
C VAL A 70 5.28 5.84 -8.40
N ALA A 71 4.09 5.52 -8.89
CA ALA A 71 3.49 6.11 -10.09
C ALA A 71 2.02 5.75 -10.26
N TYR A 72 1.36 6.48 -11.17
CA TYR A 72 0.01 6.21 -11.65
C TYR A 72 0.06 5.95 -13.16
N TRP A 73 -0.78 5.05 -13.65
CA TRP A 73 -0.89 4.72 -15.07
C TRP A 73 -2.34 4.59 -15.50
N THR A 74 -2.58 4.95 -16.76
CA THR A 74 -3.78 4.56 -17.50
C THR A 74 -3.36 3.55 -18.57
N PRO A 75 -4.06 2.42 -18.74
CA PRO A 75 -3.78 1.47 -19.82
C PRO A 75 -3.88 2.13 -21.20
N THR A 76 -3.10 1.63 -22.16
CA THR A 76 -3.19 2.05 -23.56
C THR A 76 -4.18 1.22 -24.36
N ASP A 77 -4.62 0.09 -23.84
CA ASP A 77 -5.69 -0.72 -24.40
C ASP A 77 -6.99 0.08 -24.33
N PRO A 78 -7.70 0.28 -25.48
CA PRO A 78 -8.89 1.16 -25.52
C PRO A 78 -10.00 0.75 -24.56
N GLU A 79 -10.25 -0.55 -24.38
CA GLU A 79 -11.32 -1.03 -23.50
C GLU A 79 -11.01 -0.72 -22.03
N LYS A 80 -9.74 -0.91 -21.63
CA LYS A 80 -9.28 -0.64 -20.25
C LYS A 80 -9.03 0.84 -20.00
N ALA A 81 -8.68 1.60 -21.02
CA ALA A 81 -8.42 3.04 -20.89
C ALA A 81 -9.67 3.84 -20.49
N GLU A 82 -10.87 3.28 -20.70
CA GLU A 82 -12.15 3.95 -20.40
C GLU A 82 -12.54 3.87 -18.91
N ASP A 83 -11.98 2.91 -18.15
CA ASP A 83 -12.43 2.65 -16.78
C ASP A 83 -11.31 2.34 -15.79
N THR A 84 -10.06 2.18 -16.22
CA THR A 84 -9.01 1.60 -15.39
C THR A 84 -7.96 2.61 -14.97
N LEU A 85 -7.70 2.68 -13.66
CA LEU A 85 -6.56 3.36 -13.04
C LEU A 85 -5.64 2.33 -12.38
N ILE A 86 -4.36 2.36 -12.74
CA ILE A 86 -3.32 1.50 -12.13
C ILE A 86 -2.38 2.38 -11.33
N TYR A 87 -1.95 1.91 -10.17
CA TYR A 87 -0.90 2.59 -9.40
C TYR A 87 -0.10 1.62 -8.53
N VAL A 88 1.08 2.05 -8.12
CA VAL A 88 1.95 1.31 -7.21
C VAL A 88 2.29 2.18 -6.02
N LEU A 89 2.14 1.59 -4.83
CA LEU A 89 2.61 2.14 -3.56
C LEU A 89 3.87 1.39 -3.12
N LYS A 90 4.77 2.10 -2.44
CA LYS A 90 5.93 1.54 -1.76
C LYS A 90 5.73 1.65 -0.26
N HIS A 91 5.97 0.55 0.45
CA HIS A 91 5.90 0.46 1.90
C HIS A 91 7.22 -0.07 2.46
N SER A 92 7.60 0.36 3.65
CA SER A 92 8.82 -0.12 4.31
C SER A 92 8.75 -1.59 4.69
N SER A 93 7.54 -2.13 4.91
CA SER A 93 7.27 -3.56 5.14
C SER A 93 5.81 -3.89 4.86
N ARG A 94 5.48 -5.17 4.88
CA ARG A 94 4.08 -5.62 4.76
C ARG A 94 3.23 -5.15 5.95
N GLU A 95 3.77 -5.18 7.15
CA GLU A 95 3.13 -4.71 8.37
C GLU A 95 2.88 -3.20 8.31
N ALA A 96 3.85 -2.44 7.78
CA ALA A 96 3.69 -0.99 7.56
C ALA A 96 2.56 -0.69 6.57
N ALA A 97 2.43 -1.49 5.49
CA ALA A 97 1.32 -1.36 4.56
C ALA A 97 -0.04 -1.53 5.25
N ASP A 98 -0.19 -2.59 6.05
CA ASP A 98 -1.43 -2.86 6.78
C ASP A 98 -1.77 -1.75 7.78
N ALA A 99 -0.78 -1.23 8.49
CA ALA A 99 -0.95 -0.11 9.43
C ALA A 99 -1.35 1.19 8.71
N SER A 100 -0.69 1.50 7.58
CA SER A 100 -0.97 2.69 6.77
C SER A 100 -2.39 2.64 6.19
N TRP A 101 -2.81 1.49 5.65
CA TRP A 101 -4.17 1.32 5.15
C TRP A 101 -5.21 1.45 6.25
N ALA A 102 -4.98 0.87 7.43
CA ALA A 102 -5.89 1.01 8.56
C ALA A 102 -6.05 2.48 8.99
N ALA A 103 -4.93 3.23 9.04
CA ALA A 103 -4.93 4.64 9.39
C ALA A 103 -5.63 5.50 8.31
N PHE A 104 -5.37 5.22 7.04
CA PHE A 104 -6.01 5.90 5.91
C PHE A 104 -7.54 5.71 5.92
N ILE A 105 -8.02 4.48 6.09
CA ILE A 105 -9.45 4.17 6.11
C ILE A 105 -10.15 4.83 7.30
N ALA A 106 -9.47 4.95 8.44
CA ALA A 106 -9.99 5.58 9.65
C ALA A 106 -9.90 7.13 9.65
N ASP A 107 -9.26 7.73 8.64
CA ASP A 107 -9.07 9.17 8.56
C ASP A 107 -10.41 9.87 8.25
N PRO A 108 -10.87 10.80 9.11
CA PRO A 108 -12.09 11.58 8.84
C PRO A 108 -12.02 12.39 7.54
N GLU A 109 -10.83 12.83 7.14
CA GLU A 109 -10.62 13.54 5.89
C GLU A 109 -10.89 12.63 4.69
N TRP A 110 -10.38 11.37 4.73
CA TRP A 110 -10.69 10.39 3.71
C TRP A 110 -12.18 10.07 3.67
N THR A 111 -12.81 9.89 4.83
CA THR A 111 -14.25 9.64 4.92
C THR A 111 -15.06 10.73 4.20
N ALA A 112 -14.75 11.99 4.47
CA ALA A 112 -15.43 13.13 3.84
C ALA A 112 -15.21 13.15 2.31
N VAL A 113 -13.98 12.88 1.85
CA VAL A 113 -13.65 12.79 0.41
C VAL A 113 -14.39 11.64 -0.27
N ALA A 114 -14.44 10.47 0.37
CA ALA A 114 -15.13 9.30 -0.16
C ALA A 114 -16.65 9.55 -0.26
N GLU A 115 -17.27 10.13 0.77
CA GLU A 115 -18.69 10.50 0.77
C GLU A 115 -19.00 11.51 -0.32
N ALA A 116 -18.23 12.60 -0.42
CA ALA A 116 -18.43 13.63 -1.43
C ALA A 116 -18.30 13.07 -2.86
N SER A 117 -17.28 12.25 -3.13
CA SER A 117 -17.05 11.68 -4.45
C SER A 117 -18.11 10.63 -4.85
N ASN A 118 -18.78 10.01 -3.88
CA ASN A 118 -19.81 9.01 -4.10
C ASN A 118 -21.25 9.57 -3.96
N ALA A 119 -21.42 10.89 -3.82
CA ALA A 119 -22.73 11.50 -3.56
C ALA A 119 -23.79 11.18 -4.63
N ASN A 120 -23.37 10.95 -5.89
CA ASN A 120 -24.23 10.56 -7.00
C ASN A 120 -24.17 9.06 -7.35
N GLY A 121 -23.68 8.24 -6.43
CA GLY A 121 -23.45 6.81 -6.60
C GLY A 121 -21.94 6.46 -6.56
N PRO A 122 -21.61 5.17 -6.41
CA PRO A 122 -20.22 4.74 -6.29
C PRO A 122 -19.45 5.00 -7.59
N ILE A 123 -18.31 5.68 -7.49
CA ILE A 123 -17.42 5.90 -8.64
C ILE A 123 -16.41 4.75 -8.85
N LEU A 124 -16.31 3.82 -7.90
CA LEU A 124 -15.40 2.68 -7.95
C LEU A 124 -16.21 1.38 -8.00
N GLY A 125 -15.99 0.58 -9.05
CA GLY A 125 -16.67 -0.70 -9.29
C GLY A 125 -15.84 -1.91 -8.86
N GLY A 126 -14.49 -1.81 -8.87
CA GLY A 126 -13.62 -2.93 -8.53
C GLY A 126 -12.24 -2.48 -8.06
N ILE A 127 -11.63 -3.34 -7.24
CA ILE A 127 -10.25 -3.19 -6.75
C ILE A 127 -9.56 -4.54 -6.82
N GLU A 128 -8.44 -4.60 -7.56
CA GLU A 128 -7.49 -5.69 -7.48
C GLU A 128 -6.21 -5.17 -6.81
N ARG A 129 -5.55 -6.05 -6.07
CA ARG A 129 -4.29 -5.71 -5.39
C ARG A 129 -3.33 -6.88 -5.39
N GLU A 130 -2.03 -6.57 -5.50
CA GLU A 130 -0.96 -7.54 -5.41
C GLU A 130 0.23 -6.93 -4.67
N TYR A 131 0.80 -7.68 -3.73
CA TYR A 131 2.02 -7.28 -3.04
C TYR A 131 3.23 -7.97 -3.69
N MET A 132 4.27 -7.18 -3.93
CA MET A 132 5.46 -7.59 -4.65
C MET A 132 6.72 -7.21 -3.87
N ILE A 133 7.77 -7.97 -4.06
CA ILE A 133 9.12 -7.68 -3.57
C ILE A 133 10.00 -7.48 -4.79
N ALA A 134 10.82 -6.44 -4.79
CA ALA A 134 11.77 -6.22 -5.86
C ALA A 134 12.78 -7.38 -5.93
N THR A 135 13.08 -7.84 -7.14
CA THR A 135 14.15 -8.81 -7.37
C THR A 135 15.51 -8.16 -7.17
N ASP A 136 16.57 -8.96 -6.95
CA ASP A 136 17.94 -8.48 -6.76
C ASP A 136 18.53 -7.72 -7.96
N TYR A 137 17.93 -7.90 -9.14
CA TYR A 137 18.28 -7.17 -10.38
C TYR A 137 17.30 -6.06 -10.73
N SER A 138 16.34 -5.74 -9.84
CA SER A 138 15.39 -4.64 -10.06
C SER A 138 16.09 -3.28 -9.91
N PRO A 139 15.80 -2.30 -10.79
CA PRO A 139 16.26 -0.92 -10.58
C PRO A 139 15.56 -0.23 -9.40
N LEU A 140 14.44 -0.77 -8.93
CA LEU A 140 13.72 -0.32 -7.72
C LEU A 140 14.23 -1.12 -6.52
N GLN A 141 14.85 -0.44 -5.55
CA GLN A 141 15.35 -1.02 -4.31
C GLN A 141 14.64 -0.39 -3.12
#